data_8a79ce1d5d1f835bc3594d30da1e473a
#
_entry.id   8a79ce1d5d1f835bc3594d30da1e473a
#
_cell.length_a   1.000
_cell.length_b   1.000
_cell.length_c   1.000
_cell.angle_alpha   90.00
_cell.angle_beta   90.00
_cell.angle_gamma   90.00
#
_symmetry.space_group_name_H-M   'P 1'
#
loop_
_entity.id
_entity.type
_entity.pdbx_description
1 polymer ?
#
loop_
_entity_poly.entity_id
_entity_poly.type
_entity_poly.pdbx_seq_one_letter_code
_entity_poly.pdbx_strand_id
1 'polypeptide(L)'
;VKFLHGNLDDVALWNEAIISSEVSYIYDQGVVLDLSSNASNYNSSSNLVCYWRFNEGEGSTTTDLSINNNNGSLIGASWNASSTFGVFKPQSKQDLVNALGQWINNKEYALTTYGDINTWDVSLITDMNYLFENYTTFNDDIGSWDVSNVTSMKAMFYNATSFNQDLSLWNTS
;
A
#
# COMPACT_ATOMS: atom_id res chain seq x y z
N VAL A 1 -33.20 -11.26 -6.27
CA VAL A 1 -31.94 -10.54 -6.36
C VAL A 1 -30.94 -11.27 -5.49
N LYS A 2 -29.76 -11.57 -6.01
CA LYS A 2 -28.65 -12.12 -5.22
C LYS A 2 -27.72 -10.96 -4.86
N PHE A 3 -27.36 -10.86 -3.59
CA PHE A 3 -26.42 -9.86 -3.10
C PHE A 3 -25.04 -10.49 -2.93
N LEU A 4 -23.99 -9.68 -3.10
CA LEU A 4 -22.65 -10.07 -2.72
C LEU A 4 -22.58 -10.09 -1.18
N HIS A 5 -22.24 -11.25 -0.62
CA HIS A 5 -21.92 -11.38 0.81
C HIS A 5 -20.39 -11.45 0.94
N GLY A 6 -19.76 -10.34 1.22
CA GLY A 6 -18.31 -10.24 1.32
C GLY A 6 -17.84 -8.80 1.29
N ASN A 7 -16.54 -8.63 1.26
CA ASN A 7 -15.89 -7.33 1.09
C ASN A 7 -15.59 -7.09 -0.39
N LEU A 8 -15.59 -5.84 -0.78
CA LEU A 8 -15.24 -5.38 -2.12
C LEU A 8 -14.15 -4.33 -2.00
N ASP A 9 -13.14 -4.44 -2.84
CA ASP A 9 -11.99 -3.59 -2.87
C ASP A 9 -11.41 -3.49 -4.29
N ASP A 10 -10.84 -2.35 -4.67
CA ASP A 10 -10.16 -2.12 -5.95
C ASP A 10 -10.93 -2.63 -7.19
N VAL A 11 -12.03 -1.98 -7.53
CA VAL A 11 -12.82 -2.31 -8.73
C VAL A 11 -12.46 -1.37 -9.87
N ALA A 12 -12.04 -1.93 -10.99
CA ALA A 12 -11.74 -1.18 -12.21
C ALA A 12 -12.45 -1.80 -13.43
N LEU A 13 -12.89 -0.94 -14.35
CA LEU A 13 -13.42 -1.32 -15.64
C LEU A 13 -12.68 -0.61 -16.74
N TRP A 14 -12.39 -1.32 -17.83
CA TRP A 14 -11.78 -0.78 -19.03
C TRP A 14 -12.73 -0.91 -20.22
N ASN A 15 -12.66 0.03 -21.15
CA ASN A 15 -13.43 -0.02 -22.40
C ASN A 15 -12.78 -0.91 -23.47
N GLU A 16 -11.56 -1.37 -23.22
CA GLU A 16 -10.82 -2.33 -24.03
C GLU A 16 -10.27 -3.48 -23.18
N ALA A 17 -10.00 -4.60 -23.80
CA ALA A 17 -9.37 -5.73 -23.11
C ALA A 17 -7.91 -5.39 -22.79
N ILE A 18 -7.53 -5.47 -21.51
CA ILE A 18 -6.14 -5.40 -21.09
C ILE A 18 -5.44 -6.70 -21.44
N ILE A 19 -4.17 -6.61 -21.84
CA ILE A 19 -3.40 -7.78 -22.27
C ILE A 19 -2.94 -8.61 -21.07
N SER A 20 -2.66 -9.90 -21.31
CA SER A 20 -2.30 -10.84 -20.23
C SER A 20 -1.09 -10.42 -19.41
N SER A 21 -0.11 -9.74 -20.01
CA SER A 21 1.06 -9.23 -19.28
C SER A 21 0.71 -8.08 -18.33
N GLU A 22 -0.26 -7.24 -18.70
CA GLU A 22 -0.77 -6.20 -17.79
C GLU A 22 -1.58 -6.83 -16.65
N VAL A 23 -2.42 -7.82 -16.94
CA VAL A 23 -3.17 -8.57 -15.91
C VAL A 23 -2.20 -9.19 -14.90
N SER A 24 -1.16 -9.87 -15.38
CA SER A 24 -0.12 -10.45 -14.50
C SER A 24 0.59 -9.36 -13.69
N TYR A 25 0.95 -8.25 -14.33
CA TYR A 25 1.60 -7.16 -13.64
C TYR A 25 0.72 -6.54 -12.54
N ILE A 26 -0.57 -6.28 -12.83
CA ILE A 26 -1.54 -5.78 -11.83
C ILE A 26 -1.64 -6.77 -10.67
N TYR A 27 -1.77 -8.06 -10.96
CA TYR A 27 -1.87 -9.11 -9.95
C TYR A 27 -0.61 -9.19 -9.07
N ASP A 28 0.58 -9.14 -9.69
CA ASP A 28 1.86 -9.25 -8.99
C ASP A 28 2.18 -8.01 -8.12
N GLN A 29 1.62 -6.82 -8.47
CA GLN A 29 1.77 -5.62 -7.65
C GLN A 29 0.78 -5.56 -6.48
N GLY A 30 -0.27 -6.38 -6.51
CA GLY A 30 -1.29 -6.40 -5.47
C GLY A 30 -1.96 -5.04 -5.31
N VAL A 31 -2.20 -4.63 -4.06
CA VAL A 31 -2.90 -3.36 -3.71
C VAL A 31 -2.10 -2.09 -3.98
N VAL A 32 -0.89 -2.21 -4.50
CA VAL A 32 0.09 -1.11 -4.61
C VAL A 32 -0.08 -0.31 -5.89
N LEU A 33 -0.64 -0.91 -6.95
CA LEU A 33 -0.69 -0.28 -8.26
C LEU A 33 -1.85 0.70 -8.37
N ASP A 34 -1.53 1.97 -8.62
CA ASP A 34 -2.52 2.97 -9.01
C ASP A 34 -2.84 2.83 -10.50
N LEU A 35 -4.04 2.31 -10.80
CA LEU A 35 -4.48 2.08 -12.18
C LEU A 35 -4.88 3.37 -12.91
N SER A 36 -4.98 4.51 -12.21
CA SER A 36 -5.29 5.81 -12.83
C SER A 36 -4.15 6.38 -13.67
N SER A 37 -2.95 5.83 -13.54
CA SER A 37 -1.77 6.23 -14.29
C SER A 37 -1.01 5.04 -14.87
N ASN A 38 -0.35 5.23 -16.02
CA ASN A 38 0.53 4.20 -16.58
C ASN A 38 1.77 4.03 -15.72
N ALA A 39 2.19 2.77 -15.53
CA ALA A 39 3.36 2.44 -14.74
C ALA A 39 4.02 1.16 -15.27
N SER A 40 5.32 1.23 -15.54
CA SER A 40 6.13 0.07 -15.93
C SER A 40 5.47 -0.79 -17.03
N ASN A 41 4.91 -1.95 -16.67
CA ASN A 41 4.25 -2.87 -17.60
C ASN A 41 2.73 -2.68 -17.68
N TYR A 42 2.17 -1.60 -17.12
CA TYR A 42 0.77 -1.23 -17.23
C TYR A 42 0.62 0.07 -18.02
N ASN A 43 -0.08 0.04 -19.15
CA ASN A 43 -0.23 1.15 -20.08
C ASN A 43 -1.69 1.48 -20.44
N SER A 44 -2.65 0.79 -19.82
CA SER A 44 -4.08 0.89 -20.13
C SER A 44 -4.86 1.88 -19.25
N SER A 45 -4.19 2.81 -18.56
CA SER A 45 -4.87 3.80 -17.71
C SER A 45 -5.83 4.70 -18.50
N SER A 46 -5.50 5.03 -19.76
CA SER A 46 -6.37 5.84 -20.64
C SER A 46 -7.66 5.13 -21.06
N ASN A 47 -7.72 3.80 -20.92
CA ASN A 47 -8.86 2.97 -21.27
C ASN A 47 -9.78 2.72 -20.07
N LEU A 48 -9.47 3.27 -18.88
CA LEU A 48 -10.32 3.16 -17.71
C LEU A 48 -11.66 3.88 -17.91
N VAL A 49 -12.74 3.15 -17.70
CA VAL A 49 -14.11 3.70 -17.62
C VAL A 49 -14.40 4.16 -16.20
N CYS A 50 -13.98 3.39 -15.22
CA CYS A 50 -14.02 3.76 -13.81
C CYS A 50 -12.98 2.96 -13.01
N TYR A 51 -12.56 3.52 -11.88
CA TYR A 51 -11.70 2.86 -10.91
C TYR A 51 -12.05 3.34 -9.51
N TRP A 52 -12.63 2.45 -8.70
CA TRP A 52 -12.99 2.71 -7.30
C TRP A 52 -12.12 1.90 -6.38
N ARG A 53 -11.40 2.56 -5.49
CA ARG A 53 -10.52 1.90 -4.51
C ARG A 53 -11.22 1.56 -3.19
N PHE A 54 -12.37 2.15 -2.93
CA PHE A 54 -13.13 1.96 -1.68
C PHE A 54 -12.33 2.30 -0.40
N ASN A 55 -11.46 3.31 -0.46
CA ASN A 55 -10.55 3.70 0.61
C ASN A 55 -11.08 4.85 1.47
N GLU A 56 -12.28 5.36 1.20
CA GLU A 56 -12.80 6.55 1.87
C GLU A 56 -13.07 6.31 3.37
N GLY A 57 -13.41 5.08 3.77
CA GLY A 57 -13.61 4.67 5.16
C GLY A 57 -14.86 5.25 5.83
N GLU A 58 -15.48 6.28 5.24
CA GLU A 58 -16.68 6.94 5.75
C GLU A 58 -17.54 7.51 4.62
N GLY A 59 -18.76 7.95 4.94
CA GLY A 59 -19.70 8.51 3.94
C GLY A 59 -20.45 7.43 3.18
N SER A 60 -21.11 7.85 2.09
CA SER A 60 -21.96 6.99 1.25
C SER A 60 -21.57 7.01 -0.22
N THR A 61 -20.38 7.49 -0.55
CA THR A 61 -19.89 7.60 -1.92
C THR A 61 -18.46 7.04 -2.00
N THR A 62 -18.09 6.55 -3.18
CA THR A 62 -16.71 6.22 -3.52
C THR A 62 -16.29 7.01 -4.76
N THR A 63 -15.06 7.49 -4.76
CA THR A 63 -14.52 8.34 -5.81
C THR A 63 -14.00 7.50 -6.97
N ASP A 64 -14.44 7.83 -8.18
CA ASP A 64 -13.84 7.31 -9.41
C ASP A 64 -12.51 8.01 -9.67
N LEU A 65 -11.42 7.27 -9.64
CA LEU A 65 -10.06 7.75 -9.91
C LEU A 65 -9.72 7.79 -11.40
N SER A 66 -10.63 7.34 -12.30
CA SER A 66 -10.48 7.56 -13.73
C SER A 66 -10.79 9.02 -14.10
N ILE A 67 -10.49 9.39 -15.35
CA ILE A 67 -10.80 10.73 -15.87
C ILE A 67 -12.31 10.98 -16.05
N ASN A 68 -13.14 9.96 -15.90
CA ASN A 68 -14.58 10.04 -16.25
C ASN A 68 -15.46 10.50 -15.08
N ASN A 69 -14.95 10.52 -13.84
CA ASN A 69 -15.67 10.94 -12.63
C ASN A 69 -17.00 10.19 -12.40
N ASN A 70 -17.05 8.89 -12.68
CA ASN A 70 -18.18 8.01 -12.44
C ASN A 70 -18.26 7.60 -10.95
N ASN A 71 -18.37 8.57 -10.04
CA ASN A 71 -18.43 8.31 -8.60
C ASN A 71 -19.55 7.33 -8.25
N GLY A 72 -19.24 6.39 -7.37
CA GLY A 72 -20.18 5.39 -6.88
C GLY A 72 -20.99 5.89 -5.68
N SER A 73 -22.16 5.28 -5.47
CA SER A 73 -22.95 5.47 -4.26
C SER A 73 -23.13 4.13 -3.55
N LEU A 74 -22.91 4.11 -2.25
CA LEU A 74 -23.12 2.93 -1.42
C LEU A 74 -24.59 2.84 -1.00
N ILE A 75 -25.29 1.79 -1.45
CA ILE A 75 -26.67 1.53 -1.09
C ILE A 75 -26.75 0.19 -0.39
N GLY A 76 -27.04 0.21 0.91
CA GLY A 76 -27.13 -1.02 1.73
C GLY A 76 -25.78 -1.70 2.02
N ALA A 77 -24.68 -1.06 1.67
CA ALA A 77 -23.34 -1.42 2.09
C ALA A 77 -22.85 -0.46 3.18
N SER A 78 -21.89 -0.88 3.97
CA SER A 78 -21.23 -0.04 4.95
C SER A 78 -19.73 -0.15 4.78
N TRP A 79 -19.03 0.91 5.12
CA TRP A 79 -17.58 0.84 5.28
C TRP A 79 -17.25 -0.16 6.38
N ASN A 80 -16.35 -1.06 6.09
CA ASN A 80 -15.79 -1.89 7.12
C ASN A 80 -14.74 -1.06 7.84
N ALA A 81 -14.96 -0.71 9.10
CA ALA A 81 -13.97 -0.01 9.93
C ALA A 81 -12.68 -0.85 10.16
N SER A 82 -12.73 -2.14 9.81
CA SER A 82 -11.58 -3.01 9.61
C SER A 82 -11.12 -3.06 8.15
N SER A 83 -11.54 -2.13 7.30
CA SER A 83 -10.87 -1.91 6.02
C SER A 83 -9.56 -1.14 6.23
N THR A 84 -8.79 -1.59 7.12
CA THR A 84 -7.42 -1.81 6.76
C THR A 84 -7.49 -2.73 5.55
N PHE A 85 -7.17 -2.29 4.34
CA PHE A 85 -6.42 -3.16 3.44
C PHE A 85 -5.64 -4.09 4.35
N GLY A 86 -5.77 -5.40 4.17
CA GLY A 86 -5.16 -6.31 5.14
C GLY A 86 -3.78 -5.78 5.45
N VAL A 87 -3.42 -5.61 6.69
CA VAL A 87 -2.21 -4.92 7.16
C VAL A 87 -1.12 -5.10 6.12
N PHE A 88 -0.62 -4.02 5.54
CA PHE A 88 0.39 -4.14 4.49
C PHE A 88 1.50 -5.07 4.97
N LYS A 89 1.66 -6.16 4.26
CA LYS A 89 2.61 -7.23 4.62
C LYS A 89 3.56 -7.46 3.46
N PRO A 90 4.71 -6.77 3.44
CA PRO A 90 5.70 -6.97 2.39
C PRO A 90 6.18 -8.42 2.36
N GLN A 91 6.17 -9.03 1.19
CA GLN A 91 6.57 -10.42 1.00
C GLN A 91 8.09 -10.55 0.82
N SER A 92 8.76 -9.45 0.57
CA SER A 92 10.20 -9.38 0.38
C SER A 92 10.78 -8.06 0.91
N LYS A 93 12.10 -8.02 1.13
CA LYS A 93 12.81 -6.76 1.42
C LYS A 93 12.56 -5.72 0.32
N GLN A 94 12.49 -6.13 -0.95
CA GLN A 94 12.27 -5.21 -2.06
C GLN A 94 10.90 -4.57 -1.98
N ASP A 95 9.85 -5.31 -1.59
CA ASP A 95 8.51 -4.74 -1.40
C ASP A 95 8.51 -3.70 -0.28
N LEU A 96 9.20 -4.00 0.83
CA LEU A 96 9.35 -3.06 1.94
C LEU A 96 10.12 -1.80 1.51
N VAL A 97 11.21 -1.95 0.74
CA VAL A 97 11.99 -0.81 0.22
C VAL A 97 11.15 0.04 -0.74
N ASN A 98 10.35 -0.58 -1.61
CA ASN A 98 9.47 0.13 -2.53
C ASN A 98 8.41 0.94 -1.76
N ALA A 99 7.76 0.32 -0.76
CA ALA A 99 6.78 0.99 0.09
C ALA A 99 7.39 2.16 0.88
N LEU A 100 8.57 1.96 1.46
CA LEU A 100 9.32 3.03 2.13
C LEU A 100 9.68 4.18 1.18
N GLY A 101 10.08 3.86 -0.05
CA GLY A 101 10.35 4.86 -1.07
C GLY A 101 9.11 5.74 -1.35
N GLN A 102 7.93 5.13 -1.42
CA GLN A 102 6.67 5.88 -1.54
C GLN A 102 6.37 6.68 -0.26
N TRP A 103 6.57 6.10 0.91
CA TRP A 103 6.36 6.78 2.20
C TRP A 103 7.19 8.07 2.32
N ILE A 104 8.44 8.03 1.87
CA ILE A 104 9.36 9.17 1.91
C ILE A 104 9.03 10.21 0.83
N ASN A 105 8.69 9.78 -0.39
CA ASN A 105 8.57 10.69 -1.53
C ASN A 105 7.12 11.15 -1.79
N ASN A 106 6.12 10.37 -1.38
CA ASN A 106 4.70 10.66 -1.54
C ASN A 106 3.90 10.04 -0.40
N LYS A 107 3.96 10.67 0.77
CA LYS A 107 3.36 10.15 2.01
C LYS A 107 1.84 9.96 1.90
N GLU A 108 1.15 10.86 1.21
CA GLU A 108 -0.30 10.77 0.99
C GLU A 108 -0.67 9.51 0.21
N TYR A 109 0.04 9.26 -0.88
CA TYR A 109 -0.10 8.02 -1.64
C TYR A 109 0.22 6.78 -0.80
N ALA A 110 1.31 6.81 -0.04
CA ALA A 110 1.71 5.68 0.79
C ALA A 110 0.67 5.39 1.88
N LEU A 111 0.12 6.41 2.55
CA LEU A 111 -0.95 6.26 3.54
C LEU A 111 -2.20 5.61 2.93
N THR A 112 -2.59 6.03 1.74
CA THR A 112 -3.77 5.48 1.05
C THR A 112 -3.52 4.08 0.51
N THR A 113 -2.27 3.71 0.23
CA THR A 113 -1.92 2.43 -0.40
C THR A 113 -1.50 1.36 0.61
N TYR A 114 -0.72 1.74 1.62
CA TYR A 114 -0.12 0.82 2.59
C TYR A 114 -0.64 1.02 4.02
N GLY A 115 -1.45 2.05 4.25
CA GLY A 115 -1.81 2.47 5.60
C GLY A 115 -0.66 3.16 6.34
N ASP A 116 -0.86 3.41 7.63
CA ASP A 116 0.16 4.01 8.49
C ASP A 116 1.36 3.08 8.63
N ILE A 117 2.58 3.63 8.48
CA ILE A 117 3.83 2.85 8.52
C ILE A 117 3.98 2.04 9.81
N ASN A 118 3.48 2.54 10.92
CA ASN A 118 3.54 1.84 12.21
C ASN A 118 2.64 0.59 12.25
N THR A 119 1.69 0.47 11.31
CA THR A 119 0.79 -0.69 11.22
C THR A 119 1.30 -1.79 10.28
N TRP A 120 2.41 -1.57 9.57
CA TRP A 120 2.92 -2.56 8.61
C TRP A 120 3.38 -3.84 9.28
N ASP A 121 2.93 -4.99 8.76
CA ASP A 121 3.37 -6.31 9.23
C ASP A 121 4.67 -6.71 8.52
N VAL A 122 5.79 -6.39 9.13
CA VAL A 122 7.13 -6.72 8.59
C VAL A 122 7.64 -8.08 9.04
N SER A 123 6.81 -8.92 9.65
CA SER A 123 7.21 -10.20 10.25
C SER A 123 7.82 -11.22 9.28
N LEU A 124 7.64 -11.04 7.95
CA LEU A 124 8.26 -11.90 6.94
C LEU A 124 9.67 -11.44 6.53
N ILE A 125 10.10 -10.25 6.98
CA ILE A 125 11.37 -9.67 6.57
C ILE A 125 12.49 -10.18 7.48
N THR A 126 13.50 -10.77 6.88
CA THR A 126 14.67 -11.32 7.60
C THR A 126 15.92 -10.48 7.42
N ASP A 127 15.99 -9.59 6.45
CA ASP A 127 17.08 -8.67 6.17
C ASP A 127 16.60 -7.23 6.10
N MET A 128 17.06 -6.40 7.05
CA MET A 128 16.80 -4.97 7.09
C MET A 128 18.09 -4.14 6.94
N ASN A 129 19.12 -4.72 6.33
CA ASN A 129 20.37 -3.99 6.09
C ASN A 129 20.09 -2.74 5.24
N TYR A 130 20.61 -1.59 5.69
CA TYR A 130 20.55 -0.32 4.98
C TYR A 130 19.13 0.22 4.72
N LEU A 131 18.11 -0.28 5.44
CA LEU A 131 16.70 -0.02 5.13
C LEU A 131 16.34 1.48 5.16
N PHE A 132 16.89 2.22 6.11
CA PHE A 132 16.70 3.67 6.26
C PHE A 132 18.00 4.46 6.01
N GLU A 133 18.95 3.85 5.31
CA GLU A 133 20.22 4.51 5.01
C GLU A 133 20.00 5.82 4.26
N ASN A 134 20.63 6.90 4.76
CA ASN A 134 20.54 8.26 4.20
C ASN A 134 19.13 8.90 4.19
N TYR A 135 18.14 8.35 4.87
CA TYR A 135 16.84 9.01 5.05
C TYR A 135 16.94 10.05 6.16
N THR A 136 17.63 11.15 5.88
CA THR A 136 18.04 12.17 6.86
C THR A 136 16.86 12.88 7.56
N THR A 137 15.66 12.87 6.95
CA THR A 137 14.45 13.50 7.49
C THR A 137 13.46 12.51 8.08
N PHE A 138 13.69 11.20 7.93
CA PHE A 138 12.80 10.17 8.44
C PHE A 138 12.78 10.15 9.96
N ASN A 139 11.60 10.28 10.54
CA ASN A 139 11.37 10.17 11.99
C ASN A 139 9.93 9.71 12.29
N ASP A 140 9.34 8.89 11.42
CA ASP A 140 8.03 8.30 11.70
C ASP A 140 8.17 7.11 12.66
N ASP A 141 7.10 6.86 13.43
CA ASP A 141 7.05 5.76 14.40
C ASP A 141 6.99 4.41 13.68
N ILE A 142 7.89 3.52 14.02
CA ILE A 142 7.98 2.13 13.56
C ILE A 142 8.15 1.18 14.76
N GLY A 143 7.88 1.66 15.97
CA GLY A 143 8.10 0.91 17.21
C GLY A 143 7.24 -0.36 17.34
N SER A 144 6.10 -0.44 16.63
CA SER A 144 5.23 -1.61 16.62
C SER A 144 5.66 -2.72 15.64
N TRP A 145 6.68 -2.51 14.83
CA TRP A 145 7.14 -3.51 13.87
C TRP A 145 7.62 -4.80 14.56
N ASP A 146 7.10 -5.95 14.14
CA ASP A 146 7.61 -7.25 14.57
C ASP A 146 8.90 -7.59 13.81
N VAL A 147 10.03 -7.36 14.44
CA VAL A 147 11.37 -7.62 13.91
C VAL A 147 11.96 -8.94 14.40
N SER A 148 11.18 -9.79 15.07
CA SER A 148 11.67 -11.03 15.71
C SER A 148 12.30 -12.03 14.72
N ASN A 149 11.95 -11.95 13.43
CA ASN A 149 12.54 -12.79 12.38
C ASN A 149 13.73 -12.14 11.64
N VAL A 150 14.10 -10.90 12.01
CA VAL A 150 15.17 -10.19 11.34
C VAL A 150 16.54 -10.71 11.80
N THR A 151 17.32 -11.21 10.87
CA THR A 151 18.64 -11.79 11.14
C THR A 151 19.78 -10.79 10.89
N SER A 152 19.50 -9.68 10.21
CA SER A 152 20.52 -8.65 9.93
C SER A 152 19.91 -7.26 9.82
N MET A 153 20.47 -6.31 10.58
CA MET A 153 20.13 -4.88 10.56
C MET A 153 21.37 -4.01 10.33
N LYS A 154 22.33 -4.53 9.56
CA LYS A 154 23.59 -3.82 9.31
C LYS A 154 23.33 -2.44 8.73
N ALA A 155 23.83 -1.39 9.38
CA ALA A 155 23.72 0.00 8.94
C ALA A 155 22.27 0.46 8.62
N MET A 156 21.26 -0.16 9.27
CA MET A 156 19.84 0.09 9.01
C MET A 156 19.49 1.57 9.08
N PHE A 157 20.04 2.31 10.02
CA PHE A 157 19.82 3.76 10.22
C PHE A 157 21.07 4.58 9.91
N TYR A 158 22.00 4.09 9.09
CA TYR A 158 23.20 4.83 8.75
C TYR A 158 22.82 6.18 8.12
N ASN A 159 23.33 7.28 8.73
CA ASN A 159 23.02 8.65 8.30
C ASN A 159 21.52 9.03 8.31
N ALA A 160 20.66 8.32 9.06
CA ALA A 160 19.27 8.70 9.31
C ALA A 160 19.21 9.71 10.48
N THR A 161 19.71 10.92 10.27
CA THR A 161 20.10 11.88 11.32
C THR A 161 18.92 12.45 12.13
N SER A 162 17.69 12.39 11.59
CA SER A 162 16.49 12.84 12.32
C SER A 162 15.81 11.73 13.12
N PHE A 163 16.18 10.46 12.88
CA PHE A 163 15.49 9.34 13.52
C PHE A 163 15.74 9.30 15.03
N ASN A 164 14.66 9.39 15.80
CA ASN A 164 14.68 9.37 17.26
C ASN A 164 13.39 8.76 17.85
N GLN A 165 12.90 7.67 17.26
CA GLN A 165 11.71 6.97 17.75
C GLN A 165 12.05 5.89 18.76
N ASP A 166 11.09 5.56 19.62
CA ASP A 166 11.24 4.51 20.61
C ASP A 166 11.13 3.12 19.95
N LEU A 167 12.18 2.34 20.04
CA LEU A 167 12.27 0.96 19.54
C LEU A 167 12.35 -0.07 20.67
N SER A 168 12.00 0.30 21.89
CA SER A 168 12.11 -0.57 23.07
C SER A 168 11.26 -1.84 23.00
N LEU A 169 10.24 -1.87 22.13
CA LEU A 169 9.39 -3.03 21.89
C LEU A 169 9.99 -4.04 20.90
N TRP A 170 11.08 -3.70 20.21
CA TRP A 170 11.69 -4.59 19.25
C TRP A 170 12.37 -5.78 19.95
N ASN A 171 11.96 -6.98 19.57
CA ASN A 171 12.64 -8.20 20.00
C ASN A 171 13.77 -8.51 19.00
N THR A 172 15.00 -8.31 19.43
CA THR A 172 16.24 -8.53 18.63
C THR A 172 17.06 -9.72 19.12
N SER A 173 16.49 -10.59 19.94
CA SER A 173 17.17 -11.74 20.58
C SER A 173 17.03 -13.02 19.77
#